data_612970b5182f289f5b3e3a107dadfe98
#
_entry.id   612970b5182f289f5b3e3a107dadfe98
#
_cell.length_a   1.000
_cell.length_b   1.000
_cell.length_c   1.000
_cell.angle_alpha   90.00
_cell.angle_beta   90.00
_cell.angle_gamma   90.00
#
_symmetry.space_group_name_H-M   'P 1'
#
loop_
_entity.id
_entity.type
_entity.pdbx_description
1 polymer ?
#
loop_
_entity_poly.entity_id
_entity_poly.type
_entity_poly.pdbx_seq_one_letter_code
_entity_poly.pdbx_strand_id
1 'polypeptide(L)'
;AKILSAHGRALSESALCHAVRTHRQTFCFLDAAHNPAWVRESLNLGGLENVRLFVGERLSYPDERTEAYDPDATYDPLCMAYIENDAPESGLPPVGLSDEAFIRGKTPMTKRDVRALVVSALHLKPNGVVWDIGAGTGSVSVECARQCPLGEVYAVEMKDEALDLIRRNAERFHALNLRVVPGRAPEVLSALPAPDAVFLGGTTGAAEAIVELLRGLQRPIRLVATAVTMESAQALLRLMRPMVDFEARQVAVSALESVGR
;
A
#
# COMPACT_ATOMS: atom_id res chain seq x y z
N ALA A 1 8.07 -22.82 1.12
CA ALA A 1 8.83 -22.05 0.13
C ALA A 1 7.89 -21.34 -0.83
N LYS A 2 8.32 -20.19 -1.33
CA LYS A 2 7.62 -19.41 -2.37
C LYS A 2 8.49 -19.34 -3.62
N ILE A 3 7.87 -19.47 -4.79
CA ILE A 3 8.56 -19.31 -6.07
C ILE A 3 7.98 -18.10 -6.78
N LEU A 4 8.84 -17.20 -7.23
CA LEU A 4 8.55 -16.03 -8.03
C LEU A 4 9.29 -16.11 -9.37
N SER A 5 8.83 -15.36 -10.36
CA SER A 5 9.52 -15.23 -11.64
C SER A 5 9.31 -13.82 -12.18
N ALA A 6 10.39 -13.17 -12.56
CA ALA A 6 10.40 -11.92 -13.31
C ALA A 6 10.24 -12.15 -14.82
N HIS A 7 10.51 -13.37 -15.33
CA HIS A 7 10.42 -13.69 -16.73
C HIS A 7 8.98 -13.55 -17.28
N GLY A 8 8.81 -12.59 -18.18
CA GLY A 8 7.53 -12.36 -18.87
C GLY A 8 6.38 -11.90 -17.97
N ARG A 9 6.66 -11.48 -16.74
CA ARG A 9 5.70 -10.96 -15.77
C ARG A 9 6.26 -9.75 -15.07
N ALA A 10 5.41 -8.77 -14.80
CA ALA A 10 5.80 -7.65 -13.96
C ALA A 10 5.93 -8.15 -12.50
N LEU A 11 7.14 -8.19 -11.98
CA LEU A 11 7.41 -8.43 -10.57
C LEU A 11 7.70 -7.09 -9.91
N SER A 12 6.84 -6.67 -8.98
CA SER A 12 7.07 -5.44 -8.23
C SER A 12 7.92 -5.70 -6.97
N GLU A 13 8.62 -4.67 -6.52
CA GLU A 13 9.36 -4.66 -5.24
C GLU A 13 8.47 -5.07 -4.07
N SER A 14 7.24 -4.55 -4.04
CA SER A 14 6.26 -4.89 -2.99
C SER A 14 5.89 -6.37 -3.01
N ALA A 15 5.69 -6.97 -4.19
CA ALA A 15 5.37 -8.38 -4.32
C ALA A 15 6.54 -9.28 -3.89
N LEU A 16 7.78 -8.91 -4.25
CA LEU A 16 8.99 -9.59 -3.78
C LEU A 16 9.10 -9.51 -2.25
N CYS A 17 9.01 -8.30 -1.69
CA CYS A 17 9.12 -8.09 -0.24
C CYS A 17 8.00 -8.81 0.53
N HIS A 18 6.77 -8.80 0.02
CA HIS A 18 5.68 -9.56 0.63
C HIS A 18 5.95 -11.06 0.64
N ALA A 19 6.44 -11.62 -0.45
CA ALA A 19 6.78 -13.05 -0.52
C ALA A 19 7.89 -13.41 0.48
N VAL A 20 8.95 -12.61 0.55
CA VAL A 20 10.07 -12.82 1.48
C VAL A 20 9.62 -12.63 2.94
N ARG A 21 8.81 -11.63 3.22
CA ARG A 21 8.29 -11.34 4.56
C ARG A 21 7.45 -12.49 5.10
N THR A 22 6.67 -13.13 4.25
CA THR A 22 5.69 -14.16 4.65
C THR A 22 6.19 -15.60 4.50
N HIS A 23 7.37 -15.82 3.93
CA HIS A 23 7.88 -17.17 3.71
C HIS A 23 9.33 -17.30 4.20
N ARG A 24 9.63 -18.43 4.81
CA ARG A 24 11.00 -18.76 5.25
C ARG A 24 11.99 -18.87 4.08
N GLN A 25 11.51 -19.31 2.92
CA GLN A 25 12.31 -19.52 1.73
C GLN A 25 11.60 -18.96 0.51
N THR A 26 12.28 -18.10 -0.23
CA THR A 26 11.76 -17.51 -1.48
C THR A 26 12.79 -17.73 -2.58
N PHE A 27 12.34 -18.30 -3.69
CA PHE A 27 13.10 -18.44 -4.92
C PHE A 27 12.56 -17.46 -5.95
N CYS A 28 13.45 -16.76 -6.65
CA CYS A 28 13.07 -15.79 -7.67
C CYS A 28 13.91 -16.01 -8.94
N PHE A 29 13.25 -16.41 -10.03
CA PHE A 29 13.88 -16.42 -11.35
C PHE A 29 14.02 -14.99 -11.84
N LEU A 30 15.24 -14.58 -12.17
CA LEU A 30 15.61 -13.20 -12.50
C LEU A 30 15.68 -12.99 -14.02
N ASP A 31 15.65 -11.73 -14.41
CA ASP A 31 15.88 -11.28 -15.78
C ASP A 31 16.86 -10.08 -15.79
N ALA A 32 17.11 -9.49 -16.95
CA ALA A 32 18.06 -8.39 -17.07
C ALA A 32 17.65 -7.13 -16.24
N ALA A 33 16.36 -6.88 -16.07
CA ALA A 33 15.86 -5.73 -15.31
C ALA A 33 15.81 -6.03 -13.80
N HIS A 34 15.48 -7.27 -13.44
CA HIS A 34 15.36 -7.73 -12.06
C HIS A 34 16.57 -8.64 -11.73
N ASN A 35 17.75 -8.03 -11.68
CA ASN A 35 19.01 -8.71 -11.38
C ASN A 35 19.23 -8.86 -9.86
N PRO A 36 20.30 -9.55 -9.39
CA PRO A 36 20.56 -9.71 -7.95
C PRO A 36 20.71 -8.41 -7.18
N ALA A 37 21.24 -7.35 -7.81
CA ALA A 37 21.33 -6.02 -7.18
C ALA A 37 19.96 -5.41 -6.95
N TRP A 38 19.05 -5.51 -7.94
CA TRP A 38 17.65 -5.09 -7.78
C TRP A 38 16.95 -5.84 -6.64
N VAL A 39 17.20 -7.15 -6.49
CA VAL A 39 16.64 -7.92 -5.37
C VAL A 39 17.13 -7.36 -4.04
N ARG A 40 18.45 -7.13 -3.87
CA ARG A 40 19.02 -6.57 -2.64
C ARG A 40 18.47 -5.19 -2.33
N GLU A 41 18.40 -4.31 -3.33
CA GLU A 41 17.84 -2.96 -3.18
C GLU A 41 16.37 -3.00 -2.76
N SER A 42 15.56 -3.83 -3.42
CA SER A 42 14.14 -4.01 -3.06
C SER A 42 13.97 -4.50 -1.62
N LEU A 43 14.79 -5.45 -1.18
CA LEU A 43 14.77 -5.96 0.20
C LEU A 43 15.13 -4.87 1.21
N ASN A 44 16.12 -4.04 0.91
CA ASN A 44 16.51 -2.91 1.77
C ASN A 44 15.37 -1.87 1.85
N LEU A 45 14.80 -1.47 0.72
CA LEU A 45 13.63 -0.58 0.68
C LEU A 45 12.43 -1.15 1.44
N GLY A 46 12.28 -2.46 1.44
CA GLY A 46 11.23 -3.19 2.15
C GLY A 46 11.49 -3.42 3.64
N GLY A 47 12.62 -2.93 4.21
CA GLY A 47 12.98 -3.16 5.62
C GLY A 47 13.34 -4.62 5.92
N LEU A 48 13.95 -5.30 4.94
CA LEU A 48 14.34 -6.73 5.00
C LEU A 48 15.86 -6.89 4.86
N GLU A 49 16.64 -6.00 5.47
CA GLU A 49 18.11 -6.02 5.38
C GLU A 49 18.73 -7.29 5.99
N ASN A 50 18.06 -7.85 6.99
CA ASN A 50 18.56 -8.97 7.79
C ASN A 50 18.36 -10.35 7.14
N VAL A 51 17.66 -10.43 5.98
CA VAL A 51 17.48 -11.70 5.27
C VAL A 51 18.76 -12.09 4.51
N ARG A 52 19.00 -13.38 4.42
CA ARG A 52 20.15 -13.91 3.68
C ARG A 52 19.77 -14.04 2.20
N LEU A 53 20.62 -13.50 1.32
CA LEU A 53 20.45 -13.56 -0.12
C LEU A 53 21.58 -14.35 -0.74
N PHE A 54 21.24 -15.35 -1.53
CA PHE A 54 22.15 -16.16 -2.33
C PHE A 54 21.79 -16.04 -3.80
N VAL A 55 22.77 -16.19 -4.67
CA VAL A 55 22.60 -16.20 -6.12
C VAL A 55 23.05 -17.55 -6.67
N GLY A 56 22.21 -18.16 -7.49
CA GLY A 56 22.54 -19.36 -8.25
C GLY A 56 22.58 -19.01 -9.73
N GLU A 57 23.69 -19.33 -10.37
CA GLU A 57 23.94 -19.05 -11.79
C GLU A 57 24.08 -20.35 -12.55
N ARG A 58 23.52 -20.39 -13.77
CA ARG A 58 23.66 -21.51 -14.72
C ARG A 58 23.35 -22.86 -14.08
N LEU A 59 22.36 -22.90 -13.19
CA LEU A 59 21.99 -24.10 -12.44
C LEU A 59 21.69 -25.25 -13.38
N SER A 60 22.18 -26.44 -13.03
CA SER A 60 22.16 -27.65 -13.83
C SER A 60 23.09 -27.65 -15.09
N TYR A 61 23.94 -26.65 -15.25
CA TYR A 61 25.01 -26.66 -16.25
C TYR A 61 26.35 -27.06 -15.60
N PRO A 62 27.34 -27.53 -16.39
CA PRO A 62 28.65 -27.98 -15.86
C PRO A 62 29.43 -26.88 -15.11
N ASP A 63 29.12 -25.62 -15.37
CA ASP A 63 29.72 -24.42 -14.80
C ASP A 63 28.72 -23.69 -13.82
N GLU A 64 27.81 -24.42 -13.21
CA GLU A 64 26.94 -23.86 -12.20
C GLU A 64 27.72 -23.28 -11.01
N ARG A 65 27.23 -22.14 -10.50
CA ARG A 65 27.78 -21.48 -9.34
C ARG A 65 26.66 -21.07 -8.38
N THR A 66 26.88 -21.28 -7.10
CA THR A 66 25.99 -20.77 -6.04
C THR A 66 26.83 -20.11 -4.95
N GLU A 67 26.47 -18.88 -4.60
CA GLU A 67 27.20 -18.10 -3.60
C GLU A 67 26.29 -17.13 -2.85
N ALA A 68 26.76 -16.64 -1.71
CA ALA A 68 26.10 -15.50 -1.07
C ALA A 68 26.22 -14.27 -1.98
N TYR A 69 25.18 -13.44 -2.00
CA TYR A 69 25.18 -12.21 -2.79
C TYR A 69 26.35 -11.30 -2.40
N ASP A 70 27.14 -10.91 -3.39
CA ASP A 70 28.22 -9.94 -3.28
C ASP A 70 27.89 -8.73 -4.16
N PRO A 71 27.82 -7.50 -3.60
CA PRO A 71 27.53 -6.29 -4.38
C PRO A 71 28.59 -5.96 -5.44
N ASP A 72 29.82 -6.44 -5.28
CA ASP A 72 30.93 -6.18 -6.20
C ASP A 72 31.07 -7.27 -7.29
N ALA A 73 30.29 -8.36 -7.19
CA ALA A 73 30.33 -9.45 -8.17
C ALA A 73 29.50 -9.13 -9.43
N THR A 74 29.92 -9.70 -10.54
CA THR A 74 29.14 -9.73 -11.78
C THR A 74 28.47 -11.09 -11.91
N TYR A 75 27.15 -11.09 -12.15
CA TYR A 75 26.33 -12.30 -12.25
C TYR A 75 25.89 -12.57 -13.69
N ASP A 76 25.79 -13.84 -14.04
CA ASP A 76 25.25 -14.29 -15.33
C ASP A 76 23.78 -13.88 -15.44
N PRO A 77 23.29 -13.41 -16.61
CA PRO A 77 21.87 -13.16 -16.83
C PRO A 77 20.95 -14.37 -16.56
N LEU A 78 21.48 -15.58 -16.72
CA LEU A 78 20.78 -16.83 -16.36
C LEU A 78 21.03 -17.16 -14.90
N CYS A 79 20.41 -16.38 -14.02
CA CYS A 79 20.52 -16.55 -12.57
C CYS A 79 19.18 -16.54 -11.86
N MET A 80 19.22 -17.00 -10.63
CA MET A 80 18.10 -16.91 -9.69
C MET A 80 18.56 -16.43 -8.33
N ALA A 81 17.69 -15.75 -7.62
CA ALA A 81 17.88 -15.42 -6.22
C ALA A 81 17.22 -16.47 -5.32
N TYR A 82 17.93 -16.87 -4.27
CA TYR A 82 17.38 -17.62 -3.15
C TYR A 82 17.48 -16.77 -1.88
N ILE A 83 16.35 -16.53 -1.23
CA ILE A 83 16.26 -15.67 -0.06
C ILE A 83 15.75 -16.48 1.14
N GLU A 84 16.47 -16.40 2.25
CA GLU A 84 16.09 -17.00 3.51
C GLU A 84 15.70 -15.95 4.54
N ASN A 85 14.50 -16.09 5.08
CA ASN A 85 13.98 -15.31 6.20
C ASN A 85 13.76 -16.21 7.40
N ASP A 86 14.54 -16.04 8.46
CA ASP A 86 14.48 -16.88 9.66
C ASP A 86 13.26 -16.55 10.54
N ALA A 87 12.63 -15.37 10.35
CA ALA A 87 11.48 -14.91 11.12
C ALA A 87 10.32 -14.46 10.21
N PRO A 88 9.71 -15.37 9.43
CA PRO A 88 8.62 -15.00 8.54
C PRO A 88 7.36 -14.61 9.33
N GLU A 89 6.70 -13.56 8.86
CA GLU A 89 5.43 -13.11 9.41
C GLU A 89 4.28 -14.03 8.94
N SER A 90 3.27 -14.22 9.79
CA SER A 90 2.07 -14.98 9.43
C SER A 90 0.94 -14.02 9.02
N GLY A 91 0.50 -14.13 7.76
CA GLY A 91 -0.64 -13.37 7.23
C GLY A 91 -0.36 -11.90 6.95
N LEU A 92 -1.43 -11.13 6.80
CA LEU A 92 -1.34 -9.68 6.64
C LEU A 92 -1.17 -8.99 8.00
N PRO A 93 -0.45 -7.87 8.05
CA PRO A 93 -0.28 -7.12 9.29
C PRO A 93 -1.62 -6.59 9.80
N PRO A 94 -1.79 -6.45 11.13
CA PRO A 94 -3.02 -5.92 11.69
C PRO A 94 -3.26 -4.47 11.23
N VAL A 95 -4.54 -4.08 11.15
CA VAL A 95 -4.96 -2.70 10.95
C VAL A 95 -5.04 -1.95 12.29
N GLY A 96 -5.06 -0.62 12.24
CA GLY A 96 -5.15 0.21 13.43
C GLY A 96 -3.79 0.49 14.08
N LEU A 97 -2.80 0.85 13.26
CA LEU A 97 -1.53 1.38 13.74
C LEU A 97 -1.75 2.55 14.69
N SER A 98 -0.93 2.66 15.73
CA SER A 98 -0.94 3.78 16.67
C SER A 98 -0.76 5.12 15.93
N ASP A 99 -1.44 6.15 16.40
CA ASP A 99 -1.32 7.50 15.82
C ASP A 99 0.08 8.08 15.98
N GLU A 100 0.81 7.68 17.01
CA GLU A 100 2.18 8.09 17.32
C GLU A 100 3.19 7.45 16.37
N ALA A 101 2.83 6.36 15.72
CA ALA A 101 3.68 5.70 14.73
C ALA A 101 3.82 6.53 13.44
N PHE A 102 2.89 7.45 13.15
CA PHE A 102 2.92 8.29 11.97
C PHE A 102 3.65 9.61 12.19
N ILE A 103 4.36 10.06 11.15
CA ILE A 103 4.90 11.42 11.10
C ILE A 103 3.72 12.37 10.86
N ARG A 104 3.57 13.34 11.75
CA ARG A 104 2.46 14.31 11.74
C ARG A 104 2.99 15.73 11.65
N GLY A 105 2.21 16.59 11.04
CA GLY A 105 2.38 18.05 11.02
C GLY A 105 1.09 18.74 11.49
N LYS A 106 0.74 19.84 10.86
CA LYS A 106 -0.53 20.54 11.07
C LYS A 106 -1.70 19.91 10.29
N THR A 107 -1.40 19.03 9.33
CA THR A 107 -2.39 18.34 8.51
C THR A 107 -3.23 17.40 9.38
N PRO A 108 -4.56 17.47 9.30
CA PRO A 108 -5.44 16.52 10.00
C PRO A 108 -5.14 15.07 9.61
N MET A 109 -5.26 14.17 10.57
CA MET A 109 -5.07 12.73 10.38
C MET A 109 -6.29 11.96 10.87
N THR A 110 -6.75 11.00 10.09
CA THR A 110 -7.78 10.05 10.51
C THR A 110 -7.28 9.24 11.71
N LYS A 111 -7.97 9.32 12.83
CA LYS A 111 -7.58 8.69 14.08
C LYS A 111 -7.63 7.17 13.99
N ARG A 112 -6.78 6.48 14.78
CA ARG A 112 -6.57 5.04 14.79
C ARG A 112 -7.85 4.23 14.64
N ASP A 113 -8.84 4.46 15.52
CA ASP A 113 -10.04 3.64 15.56
C ASP A 113 -10.93 3.85 14.33
N VAL A 114 -11.08 5.10 13.89
CA VAL A 114 -11.80 5.44 12.66
C VAL A 114 -11.05 4.90 11.44
N ARG A 115 -9.73 4.98 11.43
CA ARG A 115 -8.89 4.47 10.35
C ARG A 115 -9.01 2.94 10.21
N ALA A 116 -8.98 2.20 11.32
CA ALA A 116 -9.19 0.76 11.32
C ALA A 116 -10.56 0.37 10.75
N LEU A 117 -11.61 1.10 11.12
CA LEU A 117 -12.96 0.90 10.58
C LEU A 117 -13.03 1.21 9.08
N VAL A 118 -12.40 2.29 8.62
CA VAL A 118 -12.33 2.64 7.20
C VAL A 118 -11.64 1.53 6.40
N VAL A 119 -10.47 1.09 6.83
CA VAL A 119 -9.70 0.03 6.13
C VAL A 119 -10.50 -1.27 6.09
N SER A 120 -11.15 -1.64 7.20
CA SER A 120 -12.04 -2.81 7.25
C SER A 120 -13.23 -2.68 6.29
N ALA A 121 -13.87 -1.50 6.23
CA ALA A 121 -15.03 -1.26 5.37
C ALA A 121 -14.71 -1.24 3.88
N LEU A 122 -13.46 -0.98 3.50
CA LEU A 122 -13.01 -1.00 2.11
C LEU A 122 -12.95 -2.41 1.50
N HIS A 123 -13.00 -3.47 2.31
CA HIS A 123 -12.95 -4.88 1.86
C HIS A 123 -11.83 -5.11 0.84
N LEU A 124 -10.61 -4.70 1.20
CA LEU A 124 -9.46 -4.69 0.33
C LEU A 124 -9.07 -6.09 -0.16
N LYS A 125 -8.67 -6.17 -1.44
CA LYS A 125 -8.09 -7.38 -2.02
C LYS A 125 -6.57 -7.27 -2.02
N PRO A 126 -5.82 -8.35 -1.81
CA PRO A 126 -4.36 -8.30 -1.80
C PRO A 126 -3.72 -7.70 -3.06
N ASN A 127 -4.38 -7.83 -4.21
CA ASN A 127 -3.94 -7.31 -5.52
C ASN A 127 -4.85 -6.16 -6.03
N GLY A 128 -5.62 -5.54 -5.16
CA GLY A 128 -6.55 -4.46 -5.51
C GLY A 128 -5.89 -3.12 -5.78
N VAL A 129 -6.53 -2.31 -6.61
CA VAL A 129 -6.20 -0.90 -6.81
C VAL A 129 -7.06 -0.05 -5.87
N VAL A 130 -6.42 0.78 -5.05
CA VAL A 130 -7.10 1.60 -4.05
C VAL A 130 -6.80 3.07 -4.30
N TRP A 131 -7.84 3.91 -4.27
CA TRP A 131 -7.67 5.35 -4.24
C TRP A 131 -8.00 5.90 -2.84
N ASP A 132 -7.07 6.66 -2.27
CA ASP A 132 -7.26 7.46 -1.05
C ASP A 132 -7.30 8.94 -1.46
N ILE A 133 -8.50 9.51 -1.50
CA ILE A 133 -8.74 10.86 -2.01
C ILE A 133 -8.84 11.85 -0.85
N GLY A 134 -7.94 12.83 -0.85
CA GLY A 134 -7.70 13.72 0.28
C GLY A 134 -6.89 13.01 1.37
N ALA A 135 -5.77 12.41 0.96
CA ALA A 135 -4.99 11.47 1.78
C ALA A 135 -4.36 12.11 3.04
N GLY A 136 -4.22 13.44 3.09
CA GLY A 136 -3.71 14.16 4.25
C GLY A 136 -2.31 13.70 4.66
N THR A 137 -2.18 13.05 5.81
CA THR A 137 -0.90 12.49 6.27
C THR A 137 -0.54 11.16 5.60
N GLY A 138 -1.41 10.58 4.78
CA GLY A 138 -1.26 9.26 4.19
C GLY A 138 -1.49 8.09 5.15
N SER A 139 -2.06 8.34 6.32
CA SER A 139 -2.21 7.28 7.32
C SER A 139 -3.17 6.16 6.87
N VAL A 140 -4.27 6.50 6.17
CA VAL A 140 -5.16 5.51 5.55
C VAL A 140 -4.47 4.84 4.38
N SER A 141 -3.79 5.61 3.52
CA SER A 141 -3.03 5.07 2.38
C SER A 141 -2.00 4.03 2.79
N VAL A 142 -1.23 4.28 3.86
CA VAL A 142 -0.23 3.35 4.41
C VAL A 142 -0.89 2.05 4.88
N GLU A 143 -1.97 2.13 5.65
CA GLU A 143 -2.67 0.92 6.11
C GLU A 143 -3.31 0.16 4.95
N CYS A 144 -3.86 0.84 3.94
CA CYS A 144 -4.34 0.20 2.72
C CYS A 144 -3.19 -0.51 1.96
N ALA A 145 -2.03 0.13 1.82
CA ALA A 145 -0.87 -0.45 1.15
C ALA A 145 -0.39 -1.74 1.82
N ARG A 146 -0.41 -1.80 3.15
CA ARG A 146 -0.08 -3.00 3.93
C ARG A 146 -1.09 -4.13 3.76
N GLN A 147 -2.36 -3.81 3.46
CA GLN A 147 -3.43 -4.79 3.20
C GLN A 147 -3.51 -5.24 1.74
N CYS A 148 -2.87 -4.50 0.82
CA CYS A 148 -2.85 -4.79 -0.61
C CYS A 148 -1.42 -5.01 -1.13
N PRO A 149 -0.62 -5.92 -0.57
CA PRO A 149 0.81 -6.02 -0.87
C PRO A 149 1.14 -6.38 -2.32
N LEU A 150 0.18 -6.91 -3.07
CA LEU A 150 0.29 -7.27 -4.49
C LEU A 150 -0.46 -6.29 -5.41
N GLY A 151 -1.09 -5.26 -4.83
CA GLY A 151 -1.83 -4.21 -5.51
C GLY A 151 -1.15 -2.86 -5.41
N GLU A 152 -1.87 -1.78 -5.71
CA GLU A 152 -1.36 -0.42 -5.63
C GLU A 152 -2.33 0.51 -4.92
N VAL A 153 -1.80 1.46 -4.16
CA VAL A 153 -2.57 2.50 -3.47
C VAL A 153 -2.16 3.86 -4.01
N TYR A 154 -3.13 4.62 -4.48
CA TYR A 154 -2.94 5.97 -5.01
C TYR A 154 -3.43 6.99 -3.98
N ALA A 155 -2.49 7.67 -3.33
CA ALA A 155 -2.75 8.73 -2.35
C ALA A 155 -2.84 10.07 -3.07
N VAL A 156 -4.07 10.56 -3.28
CA VAL A 156 -4.33 11.80 -3.98
C VAL A 156 -4.41 12.94 -2.98
N GLU A 157 -3.56 13.95 -3.13
CA GLU A 157 -3.50 15.12 -2.23
C GLU A 157 -3.03 16.35 -3.00
N MET A 158 -3.55 17.53 -2.63
CA MET A 158 -3.24 18.78 -3.32
C MET A 158 -2.28 19.70 -2.56
N LYS A 159 -2.06 19.48 -1.26
CA LYS A 159 -1.25 20.33 -0.39
C LYS A 159 0.17 19.81 -0.30
N ASP A 160 1.17 20.64 -0.61
CA ASP A 160 2.58 20.24 -0.60
C ASP A 160 3.06 19.71 0.75
N GLU A 161 2.65 20.35 1.86
CA GLU A 161 2.98 19.88 3.22
C GLU A 161 2.45 18.46 3.47
N ALA A 162 1.25 18.15 2.98
CA ALA A 162 0.65 16.84 3.15
C ALA A 162 1.31 15.80 2.21
N LEU A 163 1.67 16.18 0.99
CA LEU A 163 2.42 15.32 0.06
C LEU A 163 3.77 14.88 0.65
N ASP A 164 4.49 15.78 1.34
CA ASP A 164 5.73 15.44 2.06
C ASP A 164 5.47 14.42 3.18
N LEU A 165 4.41 14.65 3.96
CA LEU A 165 4.03 13.71 5.03
C LEU A 165 3.68 12.32 4.49
N ILE A 166 2.95 12.24 3.36
CA ILE A 166 2.62 10.96 2.71
C ILE A 166 3.90 10.22 2.32
N ARG A 167 4.86 10.88 1.65
CA ARG A 167 6.13 10.27 1.23
C ARG A 167 6.92 9.75 2.42
N ARG A 168 7.09 10.56 3.45
CA ARG A 168 7.82 10.19 4.67
C ARG A 168 7.15 9.05 5.44
N ASN A 169 5.83 9.01 5.48
CA ASN A 169 5.10 7.91 6.08
C ASN A 169 5.20 6.64 5.21
N ALA A 170 5.11 6.75 3.87
CA ALA A 170 5.31 5.62 2.97
C ALA A 170 6.70 4.97 3.16
N GLU A 171 7.74 5.80 3.23
CA GLU A 171 9.12 5.35 3.51
C GLU A 171 9.22 4.68 4.89
N ARG A 172 8.74 5.35 5.94
CA ARG A 172 8.78 4.86 7.32
C ARG A 172 8.13 3.47 7.50
N PHE A 173 7.07 3.20 6.75
CA PHE A 173 6.32 1.94 6.82
C PHE A 173 6.66 0.98 5.67
N HIS A 174 7.69 1.29 4.88
CA HIS A 174 8.09 0.49 3.71
C HIS A 174 6.91 0.16 2.77
N ALA A 175 6.02 1.13 2.57
CA ALA A 175 4.83 0.98 1.73
C ALA A 175 5.19 1.16 0.25
N LEU A 176 5.93 0.20 -0.33
CA LEU A 176 6.51 0.27 -1.67
C LEU A 176 5.49 0.33 -2.80
N ASN A 177 4.24 -0.04 -2.53
CA ASN A 177 3.11 0.00 -3.45
C ASN A 177 2.21 1.24 -3.26
N LEU A 178 2.65 2.24 -2.47
CA LEU A 178 1.95 3.50 -2.31
C LEU A 178 2.49 4.52 -3.31
N ARG A 179 1.60 5.05 -4.16
CA ARG A 179 1.90 6.08 -5.17
C ARG A 179 1.32 7.40 -4.71
N VAL A 180 2.17 8.41 -4.57
CA VAL A 180 1.74 9.77 -4.21
C VAL A 180 1.33 10.51 -5.47
N VAL A 181 0.09 10.98 -5.52
CA VAL A 181 -0.50 11.67 -6.67
C VAL A 181 -0.78 13.13 -6.29
N PRO A 182 0.11 14.06 -6.67
CA PRO A 182 -0.12 15.46 -6.44
C PRO A 182 -1.24 15.99 -7.35
N GLY A 183 -2.19 16.70 -6.76
CA GLY A 183 -3.26 17.34 -7.50
C GLY A 183 -4.62 17.24 -6.84
N ARG A 184 -5.60 17.84 -7.50
CA ARG A 184 -6.97 17.91 -7.01
C ARG A 184 -7.85 16.86 -7.68
N ALA A 185 -8.68 16.18 -6.90
CA ALA A 185 -9.74 15.34 -7.43
C ALA A 185 -10.97 16.19 -7.79
N PRO A 186 -11.68 15.90 -8.91
CA PRO A 186 -11.52 14.70 -9.75
C PRO A 186 -10.45 14.81 -10.86
N GLU A 187 -9.83 15.95 -11.08
CA GLU A 187 -9.03 16.29 -12.28
C GLU A 187 -7.92 15.27 -12.55
N VAL A 188 -7.23 14.81 -11.48
CA VAL A 188 -6.10 13.86 -11.63
C VAL A 188 -6.53 12.40 -11.70
N LEU A 189 -7.80 12.09 -11.40
CA LEU A 189 -8.25 10.69 -11.26
C LEU A 189 -8.33 9.95 -12.59
N SER A 190 -8.59 10.66 -13.70
CA SER A 190 -8.71 10.05 -15.03
C SER A 190 -7.42 9.42 -15.55
N ALA A 191 -6.27 9.83 -15.01
CA ALA A 191 -4.95 9.29 -15.36
C ALA A 191 -4.58 8.03 -14.55
N LEU A 192 -5.36 7.69 -13.54
CA LEU A 192 -5.07 6.56 -12.65
C LEU A 192 -5.71 5.26 -13.14
N PRO A 193 -5.13 4.10 -12.82
CA PRO A 193 -5.80 2.82 -13.03
C PRO A 193 -7.14 2.77 -12.29
N ALA A 194 -8.15 2.16 -12.92
CA ALA A 194 -9.49 2.07 -12.35
C ALA A 194 -9.49 1.34 -10.99
N PRO A 195 -10.10 1.92 -9.94
CA PRO A 195 -9.99 1.42 -8.59
C PRO A 195 -10.94 0.23 -8.32
N ASP A 196 -10.55 -0.65 -7.41
CA ASP A 196 -11.44 -1.64 -6.78
C ASP A 196 -12.11 -1.04 -5.53
N ALA A 197 -11.37 -0.18 -4.82
CA ALA A 197 -11.86 0.50 -3.62
C ALA A 197 -11.42 1.97 -3.59
N VAL A 198 -12.27 2.84 -3.05
CA VAL A 198 -12.04 4.28 -2.93
C VAL A 198 -12.39 4.74 -1.52
N PHE A 199 -11.48 5.47 -0.91
CA PHE A 199 -11.74 6.22 0.31
C PHE A 199 -11.83 7.72 0.03
N LEU A 200 -12.89 8.36 0.53
CA LEU A 200 -13.07 9.82 0.50
C LEU A 200 -12.83 10.39 1.90
N GLY A 201 -11.61 10.85 2.17
CA GLY A 201 -11.22 11.43 3.46
C GLY A 201 -11.52 12.92 3.56
N GLY A 202 -11.04 13.70 2.61
CA GLY A 202 -11.23 15.14 2.57
C GLY A 202 -11.48 15.63 1.16
N THR A 203 -12.74 15.77 0.76
CA THR A 203 -13.11 16.08 -0.63
C THR A 203 -13.31 17.54 -0.94
N THR A 204 -13.33 18.42 0.07
CA THR A 204 -13.53 19.87 -0.09
C THR A 204 -14.65 20.26 -1.07
N GLY A 205 -15.80 19.57 -1.02
CA GLY A 205 -16.93 19.80 -1.90
C GLY A 205 -16.92 19.07 -3.25
N ALA A 206 -15.87 18.29 -3.57
CA ALA A 206 -15.75 17.59 -4.86
C ALA A 206 -16.40 16.18 -4.86
N ALA A 207 -17.03 15.74 -3.77
CA ALA A 207 -17.57 14.38 -3.64
C ALA A 207 -18.55 13.99 -4.75
N GLU A 208 -19.43 14.92 -5.17
CA GLU A 208 -20.41 14.68 -6.25
C GLU A 208 -19.72 14.40 -7.58
N ALA A 209 -18.76 15.23 -7.98
CA ALA A 209 -18.00 15.06 -9.21
C ALA A 209 -17.14 13.77 -9.20
N ILE A 210 -16.57 13.41 -8.05
CA ILE A 210 -15.82 12.15 -7.88
C ILE A 210 -16.77 10.97 -8.06
N VAL A 211 -17.92 10.96 -7.40
CA VAL A 211 -18.91 9.87 -7.52
C VAL A 211 -19.42 9.72 -8.95
N GLU A 212 -19.64 10.83 -9.66
CA GLU A 212 -20.07 10.80 -11.06
C GLU A 212 -18.99 10.18 -11.95
N LEU A 213 -17.72 10.55 -11.74
CA LEU A 213 -16.58 9.91 -12.43
C LEU A 213 -16.53 8.40 -12.15
N LEU A 214 -16.69 7.98 -10.88
CA LEU A 214 -16.67 6.56 -10.51
C LEU A 214 -17.81 5.77 -11.16
N ARG A 215 -19.02 6.35 -11.25
CA ARG A 215 -20.16 5.76 -11.98
C ARG A 215 -19.85 5.55 -13.47
N GLY A 216 -19.13 6.49 -14.08
CA GLY A 216 -18.69 6.41 -15.47
C GLY A 216 -17.77 5.22 -15.78
N LEU A 217 -17.09 4.66 -14.76
CA LEU A 217 -16.22 3.48 -14.93
C LEU A 217 -16.99 2.16 -15.15
N GLN A 218 -18.30 2.14 -14.91
CA GLN A 218 -19.21 1.00 -15.16
C GLN A 218 -18.71 -0.35 -14.61
N ARG A 219 -18.10 -0.33 -13.43
CA ARG A 219 -17.62 -1.52 -12.71
C ARG A 219 -17.96 -1.42 -11.22
N PRO A 220 -18.06 -2.56 -10.51
CA PRO A 220 -18.23 -2.55 -9.06
C PRO A 220 -17.02 -1.91 -8.38
N ILE A 221 -17.27 -0.88 -7.54
CA ILE A 221 -16.24 -0.17 -6.77
C ILE A 221 -16.75 -0.06 -5.33
N ARG A 222 -15.93 -0.45 -4.37
CA ARG A 222 -16.22 -0.23 -2.95
C ARG A 222 -15.88 1.20 -2.58
N LEU A 223 -16.88 1.99 -2.19
CA LEU A 223 -16.72 3.39 -1.81
C LEU A 223 -16.96 3.57 -0.31
N VAL A 224 -15.98 4.13 0.39
CA VAL A 224 -16.08 4.49 1.81
C VAL A 224 -15.80 5.98 1.95
N ALA A 225 -16.59 6.68 2.74
CA ALA A 225 -16.39 8.11 3.00
C ALA A 225 -16.53 8.40 4.50
N THR A 226 -15.81 9.40 4.98
CA THR A 226 -15.97 9.92 6.35
C THR A 226 -16.45 11.36 6.34
N ALA A 227 -17.27 11.69 7.33
CA ALA A 227 -17.74 13.04 7.60
C ALA A 227 -17.52 13.38 9.06
N VAL A 228 -17.03 14.59 9.35
CA VAL A 228 -16.81 15.09 10.69
C VAL A 228 -17.77 16.24 11.07
N THR A 229 -18.46 16.83 10.08
CA THR A 229 -19.49 17.84 10.30
C THR A 229 -20.85 17.35 9.86
N MET A 230 -21.93 17.94 10.42
CA MET A 230 -23.29 17.60 10.05
C MET A 230 -23.59 17.92 8.57
N GLU A 231 -23.04 19.03 8.08
CA GLU A 231 -23.18 19.45 6.68
C GLU A 231 -22.55 18.44 5.72
N SER A 232 -21.31 18.00 6.01
CA SER A 232 -20.64 16.98 5.20
C SER A 232 -21.36 15.62 5.29
N ALA A 233 -21.86 15.24 6.47
CA ALA A 233 -22.64 14.02 6.63
C ALA A 233 -23.93 14.06 5.80
N GLN A 234 -24.69 15.16 5.85
CA GLN A 234 -25.91 15.32 5.05
C GLN A 234 -25.62 15.27 3.55
N ALA A 235 -24.55 15.93 3.08
CA ALA A 235 -24.17 15.91 1.67
C ALA A 235 -23.83 14.48 1.21
N LEU A 236 -22.99 13.76 1.97
CA LEU A 236 -22.62 12.37 1.66
C LEU A 236 -23.82 11.42 1.71
N LEU A 237 -24.72 11.55 2.71
CA LEU A 237 -25.93 10.74 2.81
C LEU A 237 -26.83 10.92 1.58
N ARG A 238 -27.04 12.16 1.11
CA ARG A 238 -27.84 12.42 -0.11
C ARG A 238 -27.22 11.80 -1.34
N LEU A 239 -25.89 11.88 -1.47
CA LEU A 239 -25.13 11.40 -2.61
C LEU A 239 -25.03 9.86 -2.66
N MET A 240 -24.81 9.21 -1.52
CA MET A 240 -24.51 7.79 -1.45
C MET A 240 -25.72 6.91 -1.18
N ARG A 241 -26.80 7.43 -0.57
CA ARG A 241 -28.01 6.66 -0.27
C ARG A 241 -28.64 5.91 -1.47
N PRO A 242 -28.59 6.43 -2.70
CA PRO A 242 -29.08 5.71 -3.87
C PRO A 242 -28.16 4.57 -4.37
N MET A 243 -26.97 4.38 -3.76
CA MET A 243 -26.02 3.34 -4.17
C MET A 243 -26.46 1.97 -3.65
N VAL A 244 -26.01 0.93 -4.34
CA VAL A 244 -26.22 -0.47 -3.94
C VAL A 244 -25.46 -0.73 -2.64
N ASP A 245 -26.06 -1.49 -1.74
CA ASP A 245 -25.49 -1.88 -0.44
C ASP A 245 -25.02 -0.69 0.41
N PHE A 246 -25.82 0.40 0.37
CA PHE A 246 -25.56 1.58 1.18
C PHE A 246 -25.67 1.29 2.67
N GLU A 247 -24.64 1.66 3.41
CA GLU A 247 -24.61 1.60 4.87
C GLU A 247 -24.04 2.91 5.43
N ALA A 248 -24.61 3.41 6.52
CA ALA A 248 -24.10 4.56 7.27
C ALA A 248 -23.97 4.21 8.75
N ARG A 249 -22.83 4.54 9.34
CA ARG A 249 -22.55 4.31 10.77
C ARG A 249 -22.09 5.61 11.42
N GLN A 250 -22.57 5.84 12.63
CA GLN A 250 -21.99 6.85 13.51
C GLN A 250 -21.00 6.17 14.46
N VAL A 251 -19.80 6.74 14.58
CA VAL A 251 -18.74 6.19 15.43
C VAL A 251 -18.42 7.20 16.52
N ALA A 252 -18.51 6.77 17.77
CA ALA A 252 -18.02 7.51 18.92
C ALA A 252 -16.96 6.65 19.64
N VAL A 253 -15.79 7.22 19.88
CA VAL A 253 -14.68 6.55 20.55
C VAL A 253 -14.38 7.30 21.84
N SER A 254 -14.34 6.55 22.95
CA SER A 254 -13.91 7.06 24.25
C SER A 254 -12.73 6.24 24.74
N ALA A 255 -11.63 6.88 25.08
CA ALA A 255 -10.46 6.25 25.68
C ALA A 255 -10.30 6.70 27.14
N LEU A 256 -9.95 5.75 28.00
CA LEU A 256 -9.52 6.03 29.36
C LEU A 256 -8.00 5.96 29.39
N GLU A 257 -7.37 7.05 29.75
CA GLU A 257 -5.93 7.11 29.92
C GLU A 257 -5.60 7.22 31.42
N SER A 258 -4.56 6.51 31.87
CA SER A 258 -4.05 6.67 33.21
C SER A 258 -3.39 8.05 33.31
N VAL A 259 -3.92 8.91 34.17
CA VAL A 259 -3.25 10.14 34.54
C VAL A 259 -2.06 9.73 35.41
N GLY A 260 -0.84 9.83 34.85
CA GLY A 260 0.38 9.58 35.61
C GLY A 260 0.41 10.43 36.89
N ARG A 261 0.83 9.79 37.99
CA ARG A 261 1.15 10.48 39.22
C ARG A 261 2.51 11.13 39.13
#